data_634840d9f0b933d6ab0ebbc35e7136d4
#
_entry.id   634840d9f0b933d6ab0ebbc35e7136d4
#
_cell.length_a   1.000
_cell.length_b   1.000
_cell.length_c   1.000
_cell.angle_alpha   90.00
_cell.angle_beta   90.00
_cell.angle_gamma   90.00
#
_symmetry.space_group_name_H-M   'P 1'
#
loop_
_entity.id
_entity.type
_entity.pdbx_description
1 polymer ?
#
loop_
_entity_poly.entity_id
_entity_poly.type
_entity_poly.pdbx_seq_one_letter_code
_entity_poly.pdbx_strand_id
1 'polypeptide(L)'
;MALDDLGAGYGSLNLLHQLQPDVIKLDRELIRGVDRDPYKAVIAEKLLELAQKLGITTLAEGIETVGELQWVRDHGVDLAQGFFIARPQPLPLGLRPRG
;
A
#
# COMPACT_ATOMS: atom_id res chain seq x y z
N MET A 1 -11.65 -2.98 -10.54
CA MET A 1 -10.54 -2.33 -11.26
C MET A 1 -9.37 -2.09 -10.31
N ALA A 2 -8.16 -2.29 -10.80
CA ALA A 2 -6.95 -2.03 -10.03
C ALA A 2 -6.25 -0.78 -10.60
N LEU A 3 -5.70 0.04 -9.73
CA LEU A 3 -4.95 1.22 -10.09
C LEU A 3 -3.49 1.03 -9.69
N ASP A 4 -2.59 1.10 -10.68
CA ASP A 4 -1.16 0.97 -10.46
C ASP A 4 -0.51 2.34 -10.21
N ASP A 5 0.66 2.30 -9.59
CA ASP A 5 1.54 3.46 -9.45
C ASP A 5 0.91 4.67 -8.76
N LEU A 6 -0.01 4.42 -7.86
CA LEU A 6 -0.54 5.50 -7.05
C LEU A 6 0.59 6.06 -6.20
N GLY A 7 0.76 7.38 -6.25
CA GLY A 7 1.87 8.05 -5.60
C GLY A 7 3.01 8.40 -6.54
N ALA A 8 2.95 7.92 -7.78
CA ALA A 8 3.97 8.25 -8.77
C ALA A 8 3.81 9.67 -9.32
N GLY A 9 2.63 10.27 -9.13
CA GLY A 9 2.38 11.63 -9.55
C GLY A 9 1.01 12.10 -9.07
N TYR A 10 0.84 13.40 -8.93
CA TYR A 10 -0.42 13.94 -8.42
C TYR A 10 -1.60 13.71 -9.35
N GLY A 11 -1.37 13.43 -10.62
CA GLY A 11 -2.44 13.05 -11.53
C GLY A 11 -3.17 11.79 -11.13
N SER A 12 -2.49 10.94 -10.35
CA SER A 12 -3.08 9.70 -9.86
C SER A 12 -4.28 9.93 -8.94
N LEU A 13 -4.28 11.03 -8.19
CA LEU A 13 -5.41 11.34 -7.30
C LEU A 13 -6.66 11.71 -8.08
N ASN A 14 -6.50 12.38 -9.22
CA ASN A 14 -7.62 12.66 -10.11
C ASN A 14 -8.19 11.37 -10.69
N LEU A 15 -7.33 10.46 -11.09
CA LEU A 15 -7.76 9.16 -11.59
C LEU A 15 -8.51 8.38 -10.51
N LEU A 16 -8.06 8.48 -9.28
CA LEU A 16 -8.73 7.83 -8.16
C LEU A 16 -10.18 8.25 -8.06
N HIS A 17 -10.43 9.55 -8.16
CA HIS A 17 -11.78 10.09 -8.11
C HIS A 17 -12.64 9.64 -9.29
N GLN A 18 -12.06 9.67 -10.49
CA GLN A 18 -12.79 9.35 -11.73
C GLN A 18 -13.07 7.85 -11.86
N LEU A 19 -12.11 7.00 -11.53
CA LEU A 19 -12.21 5.57 -11.78
C LEU A 19 -12.77 4.79 -10.61
N GLN A 20 -12.63 5.31 -9.40
CA GLN A 20 -13.09 4.64 -8.17
C GLN A 20 -12.67 3.17 -8.16
N PRO A 21 -11.37 2.88 -8.17
CA PRO A 21 -10.88 1.51 -8.30
C PRO A 21 -11.21 0.66 -7.07
N ASP A 22 -11.26 -0.65 -7.27
CA ASP A 22 -11.45 -1.60 -6.18
C ASP A 22 -10.17 -1.88 -5.43
N VAL A 23 -9.04 -1.77 -6.12
CA VAL A 23 -7.73 -2.08 -5.55
C VAL A 23 -6.75 -0.97 -5.93
N ILE A 24 -5.97 -0.52 -4.96
CA ILE A 24 -4.85 0.39 -5.19
C ILE A 24 -3.57 -0.35 -4.92
N LYS A 25 -2.67 -0.37 -5.89
CA LYS A 25 -1.36 -0.99 -5.77
C LYS A 25 -0.35 0.07 -5.37
N LEU A 26 0.31 -0.15 -4.24
CA LEU A 26 1.41 0.70 -3.81
C LEU A 26 2.67 0.23 -4.52
N ASP A 27 3.20 1.09 -5.36
CA ASP A 27 4.31 0.78 -6.23
C ASP A 27 5.57 0.38 -5.45
N ARG A 28 6.36 -0.48 -6.08
CA ARG A 28 7.66 -0.94 -5.57
C ARG A 28 8.54 0.23 -5.11
N GLU A 29 8.58 1.32 -5.87
CA GLU A 29 9.40 2.48 -5.52
C GLU A 29 8.95 3.12 -4.21
N LEU A 30 7.67 3.12 -3.93
CA LEU A 30 7.15 3.66 -2.69
C LEU A 30 7.43 2.73 -1.52
N ILE A 31 7.36 1.43 -1.74
CA ILE A 31 7.51 0.42 -0.69
C ILE A 31 8.98 0.20 -0.31
N ARG A 32 9.89 0.36 -1.27
CA ARG A 32 11.32 0.11 -0.99
C ARG A 32 11.83 1.05 0.08
N GLY A 33 12.27 0.49 1.19
CA GLY A 33 12.82 1.26 2.30
C GLY A 33 11.81 2.06 3.09
N VAL A 34 10.53 1.77 2.93
CA VAL A 34 9.46 2.52 3.60
C VAL A 34 9.59 2.49 5.12
N ASP A 35 10.18 1.43 5.66
CA ASP A 35 10.40 1.29 7.09
C ASP A 35 11.56 2.13 7.62
N ARG A 36 12.39 2.68 6.72
CA ARG A 36 13.58 3.43 7.10
C ARG A 36 13.60 4.86 6.57
N ASP A 37 12.75 5.16 5.61
CA ASP A 37 12.69 6.48 5.00
C ASP A 37 11.45 7.21 5.50
N PRO A 38 11.62 8.18 6.41
CA PRO A 38 10.46 8.87 6.98
C PRO A 38 9.64 9.63 5.95
N TYR A 39 10.25 10.08 4.87
CA TYR A 39 9.55 10.77 3.80
C TYR A 39 8.58 9.84 3.10
N LYS A 40 9.09 8.66 2.71
CA LYS A 40 8.26 7.64 2.07
C LYS A 40 7.17 7.15 3.03
N ALA A 41 7.52 6.98 4.29
CA ALA A 41 6.58 6.50 5.29
C ALA A 41 5.38 7.43 5.42
N VAL A 42 5.60 8.74 5.45
CA VAL A 42 4.51 9.70 5.55
C VAL A 42 3.63 9.65 4.31
N ILE A 43 4.23 9.61 3.13
CA ILE A 43 3.47 9.54 1.88
C ILE A 43 2.62 8.26 1.83
N ALA A 44 3.24 7.12 2.11
CA ALA A 44 2.53 5.85 2.08
C ALA A 44 1.41 5.81 3.12
N GLU A 45 1.66 6.34 4.32
CA GLU A 45 0.68 6.37 5.39
C GLU A 45 -0.56 7.17 4.97
N LYS A 46 -0.35 8.32 4.33
CA LYS A 46 -1.47 9.16 3.89
C LYS A 46 -2.27 8.50 2.78
N LEU A 47 -1.59 7.83 1.87
CA LEU A 47 -2.28 7.08 0.82
C LEU A 47 -3.11 5.94 1.40
N LEU A 48 -2.59 5.24 2.40
CA LEU A 48 -3.32 4.16 3.06
C LEU A 48 -4.53 4.69 3.83
N GLU A 49 -4.40 5.82 4.51
CA GLU A 49 -5.53 6.45 5.17
C GLU A 49 -6.64 6.79 4.18
N LEU A 50 -6.25 7.35 3.05
CA LEU A 50 -7.20 7.71 2.00
C LEU A 50 -7.93 6.46 1.48
N ALA A 51 -7.19 5.41 1.18
CA ALA A 51 -7.77 4.17 0.69
C ALA A 51 -8.74 3.56 1.70
N GLN A 52 -8.36 3.55 2.97
CA GLN A 52 -9.21 3.01 4.03
C GLN A 52 -10.51 3.77 4.17
N LYS A 53 -10.45 5.08 4.10
CA LYS A 53 -11.65 5.92 4.19
C LYS A 53 -12.58 5.73 3.01
N LEU A 54 -12.02 5.40 1.85
CA LEU A 54 -12.81 5.17 0.64
C LEU A 54 -13.24 3.70 0.50
N GLY A 55 -12.80 2.84 1.41
CA GLY A 55 -13.14 1.41 1.35
C GLY A 55 -12.43 0.67 0.23
N ILE A 56 -11.25 1.14 -0.17
CA ILE A 56 -10.50 0.55 -1.27
C ILE A 56 -9.45 -0.42 -0.71
N THR A 57 -9.37 -1.61 -1.31
CA THR A 57 -8.36 -2.60 -0.94
C THR A 57 -6.98 -2.14 -1.39
N THR A 58 -5.99 -2.30 -0.52
CA THR A 58 -4.61 -1.92 -0.83
C THR A 58 -3.73 -3.14 -1.03
N LEU A 59 -2.81 -3.05 -1.99
CA LEU A 59 -1.83 -4.08 -2.27
C LEU A 59 -0.44 -3.45 -2.31
N ALA A 60 0.46 -3.93 -1.47
CA ALA A 60 1.85 -3.49 -1.48
C ALA A 60 2.67 -4.44 -2.35
N GLU A 61 3.35 -3.91 -3.35
CA GLU A 61 4.19 -4.66 -4.27
C GLU A 61 5.66 -4.42 -3.98
N GLY A 62 6.47 -5.42 -4.30
CA GLY A 62 7.92 -5.25 -4.25
C GLY A 62 8.52 -5.26 -2.87
N ILE A 63 7.89 -5.94 -1.92
CA ILE A 63 8.44 -6.10 -0.58
C ILE A 63 9.70 -6.96 -0.68
N GLU A 64 10.81 -6.44 -0.17
CA GLU A 64 12.10 -7.11 -0.24
C GLU A 64 12.68 -7.44 1.13
N THR A 65 12.19 -6.82 2.19
CA THR A 65 12.75 -7.03 3.53
C THR A 65 11.64 -7.31 4.54
N VAL A 66 12.03 -7.94 5.64
CA VAL A 66 11.11 -8.18 6.75
C VAL A 66 10.61 -6.86 7.35
N GLY A 67 11.49 -5.86 7.42
CA GLY A 67 11.10 -4.55 7.92
C GLY A 67 10.01 -3.91 7.09
N GLU A 68 10.11 -4.01 5.77
CA GLU A 68 9.08 -3.49 4.87
C GLU A 68 7.77 -4.25 5.06
N LEU A 69 7.84 -5.56 5.19
CA LEU A 69 6.66 -6.38 5.43
C LEU A 69 5.98 -6.01 6.75
N GLN A 70 6.75 -5.84 7.80
CA GLN A 70 6.21 -5.42 9.09
C GLN A 70 5.55 -4.05 9.01
N TRP A 71 6.20 -3.12 8.29
CA TRP A 71 5.67 -1.78 8.14
C TRP A 71 4.30 -1.79 7.47
N VAL A 72 4.17 -2.50 6.34
CA VAL A 72 2.88 -2.52 5.60
C VAL A 72 1.81 -3.22 6.43
N ARG A 73 2.18 -4.26 7.15
CA ARG A 73 1.24 -4.96 8.03
C ARG A 73 0.73 -4.04 9.14
N ASP A 74 1.63 -3.33 9.77
CA ASP A 74 1.30 -2.46 10.90
C ASP A 74 0.46 -1.25 10.47
N HIS A 75 0.56 -0.85 9.20
CA HIS A 75 -0.17 0.30 8.70
C HIS A 75 -1.45 -0.08 7.96
N GLY A 76 -1.87 -1.34 8.03
CA GLY A 76 -3.18 -1.74 7.55
C GLY A 76 -3.29 -2.00 6.07
N VAL A 77 -2.18 -2.31 5.39
CA VAL A 77 -2.23 -2.77 4.01
C VAL A 77 -2.94 -4.12 3.97
N ASP A 78 -3.85 -4.29 3.01
CA ASP A 78 -4.68 -5.49 2.96
C ASP A 78 -3.95 -6.70 2.37
N LEU A 79 -3.18 -6.50 1.31
CA LEU A 79 -2.49 -7.57 0.60
C LEU A 79 -1.02 -7.20 0.42
N ALA A 80 -0.16 -8.22 0.39
CA ALA A 80 1.27 -8.01 0.19
C ALA A 80 1.82 -8.98 -0.83
N GLN A 81 2.76 -8.52 -1.63
CA GLN A 81 3.46 -9.31 -2.64
C GLN A 81 4.91 -8.83 -2.71
N GLY A 82 5.84 -9.75 -2.88
CA GLY A 82 7.24 -9.38 -2.96
C GLY A 82 8.16 -10.57 -2.98
N PHE A 83 9.40 -10.33 -2.55
CA PHE A 83 10.48 -11.31 -2.61
C PHE A 83 10.12 -12.62 -1.91
N PHE A 84 9.47 -12.53 -0.75
CA PHE A 84 9.10 -13.70 0.05
C PHE A 84 7.73 -14.27 -0.33
N ILE A 85 6.98 -13.57 -1.16
CA ILE A 85 5.58 -13.88 -1.43
C ILE A 85 5.38 -13.83 -2.94
N ALA A 86 5.19 -15.00 -3.55
CA ALA A 86 5.05 -15.11 -5.00
C ALA A 86 3.71 -14.58 -5.50
N ARG A 87 2.68 -14.59 -4.67
CA ARG A 87 1.34 -14.11 -5.01
C ARG A 87 0.88 -13.13 -3.96
N PRO A 88 -0.02 -12.20 -4.29
CA PRO A 88 -0.60 -11.34 -3.27
C PRO A 88 -1.22 -12.17 -2.15
N GLN A 89 -0.86 -11.86 -0.92
CA GLN A 89 -1.33 -12.59 0.26
C GLN A 89 -2.00 -11.63 1.21
N PRO A 90 -3.12 -12.02 1.83
CA PRO A 90 -3.73 -11.19 2.88
C PRO A 90 -2.80 -11.13 4.08
N LEU A 91 -2.73 -9.97 4.69
CA LEU A 91 -1.97 -9.81 5.92
C LEU A 91 -2.83 -10.19 7.12
N PRO A 92 -2.23 -10.68 8.22
CA PRO A 92 -3.00 -11.12 9.39
C PRO A 92 -3.88 -10.00 9.95
N LEU A 93 -5.18 -10.27 10.07
CA LEU A 93 -6.16 -9.28 10.52
C LEU A 93 -5.86 -8.76 11.92
N GLY A 94 -5.46 -9.63 12.81
CA GLY A 94 -5.21 -9.26 14.19
C GLY A 94 -4.07 -8.28 14.37
N LEU A 95 -3.27 -8.08 13.35
CA LEU A 95 -2.12 -7.19 13.41
C LEU A 95 -2.34 -5.89 12.65
N ARG A 96 -3.48 -5.72 12.02
CA ARG A 96 -3.78 -4.51 11.28
C ARG A 96 -4.51 -3.50 12.17
N PRO A 97 -4.05 -2.24 12.19
CA PRO A 97 -4.70 -1.22 13.00
C PRO A 97 -5.97 -0.71 12.34
N ARG A 98 -6.98 -1.54 12.34
CA ARG A 98 -8.27 -1.14 11.77
C ARG A 98 -9.16 -0.62 12.87
N GLY A 99 -9.58 0.56 12.70
CA GLY A 99 -10.51 1.19 13.61
C GLY A 99 -11.93 0.93 13.25
#